data_6299b1e1933b392d6f5ef11847c3ec1b
#
_entry.id   6299b1e1933b392d6f5ef11847c3ec1b
#
_cell.length_a   1.000
_cell.length_b   1.000
_cell.length_c   1.000
_cell.angle_alpha   90.00
_cell.angle_beta   90.00
_cell.angle_gamma   90.00
#
_symmetry.space_group_name_H-M   'P 1'
#
loop_
_entity.id
_entity.type
_entity.pdbx_description
1 polymer ?
#
loop_
_entity_poly.entity_id
_entity_poly.type
_entity_poly.pdbx_seq_one_letter_code
_entity_poly.pdbx_strand_id
1 'polypeptide(L)'
;MRESEQILTGLVPMSARLEAIVRLAGQGDTVCDVGCDHAHVPIRLLQTGCYRRAIGMDVIAGPLGKAAANLALYGMEDRVQLRLSDGLDACIAGEADTLIVTGMGGTLMEEILLRQPEKTASFRALVLGPQSDPEKVRSALRRLGFTITEEELIFEDGKYYPVIRSEAAPDSAGERTGDKNIPEKSPVLYRKPAAADPAKERTGDRNTPELFAPDIPAQVRLQAEDLFGPVLLQRRDPVLLEFLRRRTAVLEKILRSIRQAAGDTDKDPALLEKHLSRQQEIEHSLIVYKAALTVFERS
;
A
#
# COMPACT_ATOMS: atom_id res chain seq x y z
N MET A 1 -33.19 -32.33 -0.43
CA MET A 1 -32.80 -31.94 0.95
C MET A 1 -31.42 -31.37 0.83
N ARG A 2 -31.22 -30.04 0.99
CA ARG A 2 -29.87 -29.44 1.12
C ARG A 2 -29.39 -29.78 2.51
N GLU A 3 -28.27 -30.50 2.62
CA GLU A 3 -27.56 -30.62 3.89
C GLU A 3 -27.34 -29.20 4.41
N SER A 4 -27.77 -28.94 5.65
CA SER A 4 -27.49 -27.68 6.34
C SER A 4 -25.97 -27.59 6.52
N GLU A 5 -25.30 -26.86 5.64
CA GLU A 5 -23.88 -26.52 5.81
C GLU A 5 -23.72 -25.86 7.18
N GLN A 6 -22.90 -26.47 8.01
CA GLN A 6 -22.70 -26.05 9.39
C GLN A 6 -21.88 -24.74 9.38
N ILE A 7 -22.52 -23.62 9.72
CA ILE A 7 -21.84 -22.29 9.79
C ILE A 7 -20.71 -22.36 10.83
N LEU A 8 -19.52 -21.95 10.44
CA LEU A 8 -18.38 -21.83 11.34
C LEU A 8 -18.52 -20.61 12.26
N THR A 9 -18.37 -20.81 13.55
CA THR A 9 -18.46 -19.76 14.57
C THR A 9 -17.11 -19.14 14.94
N GLY A 10 -16.01 -19.70 14.46
CA GLY A 10 -14.66 -19.20 14.69
C GLY A 10 -14.28 -18.06 13.74
N LEU A 11 -13.28 -17.25 14.13
CA LEU A 11 -12.70 -16.26 13.23
C LEU A 11 -12.00 -16.93 12.04
N VAL A 12 -12.15 -16.36 10.85
CA VAL A 12 -11.45 -16.83 9.66
C VAL A 12 -9.93 -16.77 9.88
N PRO A 13 -9.16 -17.85 9.61
CA PRO A 13 -7.71 -17.86 9.79
C PRO A 13 -7.03 -16.84 8.86
N MET A 14 -6.00 -16.15 9.37
CA MET A 14 -5.26 -15.15 8.60
C MET A 14 -3.76 -15.26 8.85
N SER A 15 -2.98 -14.92 7.85
CA SER A 15 -1.55 -14.71 7.98
C SER A 15 -1.24 -13.38 8.68
N ALA A 16 -0.01 -13.20 9.16
CA ALA A 16 0.40 -11.95 9.82
C ALA A 16 0.22 -10.72 8.90
N ARG A 17 0.48 -10.89 7.60
CA ARG A 17 0.26 -9.85 6.59
C ARG A 17 -1.22 -9.46 6.47
N LEU A 18 -2.13 -10.42 6.39
CA LEU A 18 -3.56 -10.15 6.29
C LEU A 18 -4.11 -9.55 7.59
N GLU A 19 -3.60 -9.97 8.76
CA GLU A 19 -3.94 -9.34 10.04
C GLU A 19 -3.51 -7.86 10.09
N ALA A 20 -2.36 -7.51 9.52
CA ALA A 20 -1.93 -6.11 9.41
C ALA A 20 -2.89 -5.29 8.53
N ILE A 21 -3.36 -5.86 7.41
CA ILE A 21 -4.36 -5.22 6.55
C ILE A 21 -5.66 -4.96 7.32
N VAL A 22 -6.15 -5.92 8.07
CA VAL A 22 -7.37 -5.78 8.90
C VAL A 22 -7.17 -4.69 9.96
N ARG A 23 -6.01 -4.66 10.64
CA ARG A 23 -5.69 -3.59 11.62
C ARG A 23 -5.71 -2.20 10.99
N LEU A 24 -5.02 -2.06 9.86
CA LEU A 24 -4.91 -0.78 9.17
C LEU A 24 -6.21 -0.36 8.47
N ALA A 25 -7.13 -1.28 8.18
CA ALA A 25 -8.43 -0.95 7.61
C ALA A 25 -9.27 -0.05 8.54
N GLY A 26 -9.08 -0.16 9.84
CA GLY A 26 -9.82 0.64 10.83
C GLY A 26 -11.31 0.28 10.87
N GLN A 27 -12.18 1.29 10.91
CA GLN A 27 -13.63 1.12 11.02
C GLN A 27 -14.39 1.96 9.98
N GLY A 28 -15.53 1.45 9.54
CA GLY A 28 -16.42 2.12 8.59
C GLY A 28 -17.77 1.41 8.45
N ASP A 29 -18.59 1.89 7.54
CA ASP A 29 -19.84 1.20 7.18
C ASP A 29 -19.59 0.13 6.13
N THR A 30 -18.98 0.49 5.01
CA THR A 30 -18.74 -0.41 3.88
C THR A 30 -17.27 -0.39 3.46
N VAL A 31 -16.67 -1.58 3.32
CA VAL A 31 -15.32 -1.76 2.77
C VAL A 31 -15.41 -2.36 1.37
N CYS A 32 -14.55 -1.90 0.46
CA CYS A 32 -14.35 -2.45 -0.86
C CYS A 32 -12.98 -3.14 -0.95
N ASP A 33 -12.94 -4.42 -1.31
CA ASP A 33 -11.71 -5.22 -1.43
C ASP A 33 -11.51 -5.64 -2.89
N VAL A 34 -10.47 -5.12 -3.54
CA VAL A 34 -10.11 -5.42 -4.93
C VAL A 34 -9.02 -6.48 -4.98
N GLY A 35 -9.28 -7.57 -5.70
CA GLY A 35 -8.50 -8.79 -5.64
C GLY A 35 -8.82 -9.57 -4.37
N CYS A 36 -10.12 -9.69 -4.02
CA CYS A 36 -10.57 -10.26 -2.75
C CYS A 36 -10.30 -11.77 -2.61
N ASP A 37 -9.94 -12.45 -3.72
CA ASP A 37 -9.60 -13.88 -3.77
C ASP A 37 -10.62 -14.74 -3.00
N HIS A 38 -10.27 -15.23 -1.83
CA HIS A 38 -11.13 -16.07 -0.96
C HIS A 38 -12.00 -15.26 0.02
N ALA A 39 -12.03 -13.92 -0.08
CA ALA A 39 -12.76 -13.00 0.80
C ALA A 39 -12.39 -13.07 2.30
N HIS A 40 -11.18 -13.53 2.65
CA HIS A 40 -10.79 -13.65 4.05
C HIS A 40 -10.76 -12.29 4.76
N VAL A 41 -10.25 -11.24 4.10
CA VAL A 41 -10.20 -9.88 4.68
C VAL A 41 -11.60 -9.33 4.90
N PRO A 42 -12.52 -9.30 3.92
CA PRO A 42 -13.91 -8.92 4.13
C PRO A 42 -14.57 -9.69 5.28
N ILE A 43 -14.47 -11.04 5.30
CA ILE A 43 -15.05 -11.86 6.35
C ILE A 43 -14.54 -11.44 7.73
N ARG A 44 -13.22 -11.29 7.92
CA ARG A 44 -12.64 -10.92 9.21
C ARG A 44 -13.11 -9.53 9.67
N LEU A 45 -13.16 -8.55 8.77
CA LEU A 45 -13.63 -7.20 9.09
C LEU A 45 -15.10 -7.18 9.55
N LEU A 46 -15.94 -8.04 8.94
CA LEU A 46 -17.34 -8.20 9.33
C LEU A 46 -17.48 -8.97 10.65
N GLN A 47 -16.67 -10.00 10.88
CA GLN A 47 -16.68 -10.80 12.13
C GLN A 47 -16.26 -9.97 13.35
N THR A 48 -15.31 -9.07 13.17
CA THR A 48 -14.83 -8.17 14.24
C THR A 48 -15.70 -6.94 14.45
N GLY A 49 -16.73 -6.74 13.59
CA GLY A 49 -17.63 -5.58 13.68
C GLY A 49 -16.98 -4.26 13.25
N CYS A 50 -15.78 -4.32 12.64
CA CYS A 50 -15.11 -3.13 12.10
C CYS A 50 -15.89 -2.51 10.95
N TYR A 51 -16.58 -3.33 10.15
CA TYR A 51 -17.46 -2.91 9.05
C TYR A 51 -18.78 -3.65 9.12
N ARG A 52 -19.83 -3.02 8.59
CA ARG A 52 -21.17 -3.62 8.53
C ARG A 52 -21.38 -4.38 7.23
N ARG A 53 -20.80 -3.93 6.13
CA ARG A 53 -20.92 -4.49 4.78
C ARG A 53 -19.57 -4.50 4.07
N ALA A 54 -19.47 -5.34 3.05
CA ALA A 54 -18.31 -5.38 2.19
C ALA A 54 -18.70 -5.60 0.73
N ILE A 55 -17.83 -5.12 -0.17
CA ILE A 55 -17.86 -5.39 -1.60
C ILE A 55 -16.54 -6.10 -1.92
N GLY A 56 -16.62 -7.36 -2.37
CA GLY A 56 -15.47 -8.11 -2.83
C GLY A 56 -15.43 -8.13 -4.34
N MET A 57 -14.32 -7.71 -4.92
CA MET A 57 -14.13 -7.69 -6.36
C MET A 57 -12.92 -8.51 -6.79
N ASP A 58 -13.05 -9.22 -7.89
CA ASP A 58 -11.94 -9.93 -8.53
C ASP A 58 -12.15 -9.96 -10.05
N VAL A 59 -11.06 -9.99 -10.80
CA VAL A 59 -11.09 -10.05 -12.28
C VAL A 59 -11.35 -11.48 -12.78
N ILE A 60 -11.20 -12.49 -11.92
CA ILE A 60 -11.35 -13.90 -12.24
C ILE A 60 -12.54 -14.51 -11.52
N ALA A 61 -13.44 -15.16 -12.25
CA ALA A 61 -14.63 -15.80 -11.68
C ALA A 61 -14.33 -16.96 -10.72
N GLY A 62 -13.21 -17.66 -10.92
CA GLY A 62 -12.83 -18.80 -10.05
C GLY A 62 -12.61 -18.40 -8.59
N PRO A 63 -11.75 -17.40 -8.28
CA PRO A 63 -11.61 -16.82 -6.94
C PRO A 63 -12.94 -16.37 -6.35
N LEU A 64 -13.80 -15.68 -7.11
CA LEU A 64 -15.13 -15.27 -6.63
C LEU A 64 -16.02 -16.45 -6.24
N GLY A 65 -15.93 -17.58 -6.94
CA GLY A 65 -16.64 -18.80 -6.56
C GLY A 65 -16.17 -19.35 -5.21
N LYS A 66 -14.86 -19.29 -4.93
CA LYS A 66 -14.30 -19.67 -3.62
C LYS A 66 -14.68 -18.67 -2.53
N ALA A 67 -14.67 -17.36 -2.85
CA ALA A 67 -15.16 -16.33 -1.94
C ALA A 67 -16.62 -16.59 -1.56
N ALA A 68 -17.51 -16.88 -2.52
CA ALA A 68 -18.90 -17.20 -2.25
C ALA A 68 -19.07 -18.42 -1.32
N ALA A 69 -18.29 -19.49 -1.55
CA ALA A 69 -18.30 -20.66 -0.68
C ALA A 69 -17.84 -20.32 0.75
N ASN A 70 -16.80 -19.51 0.90
CA ASN A 70 -16.35 -19.04 2.22
C ASN A 70 -17.39 -18.15 2.91
N LEU A 71 -18.04 -17.25 2.18
CA LEU A 71 -19.11 -16.43 2.75
C LEU A 71 -20.24 -17.29 3.30
N ALA A 72 -20.68 -18.32 2.57
CA ALA A 72 -21.68 -19.28 3.03
C ALA A 72 -21.21 -20.04 4.29
N LEU A 73 -19.94 -20.47 4.29
CA LEU A 73 -19.34 -21.18 5.42
C LEU A 73 -19.33 -20.36 6.73
N TYR A 74 -19.17 -19.03 6.61
CA TYR A 74 -19.16 -18.10 7.75
C TYR A 74 -20.48 -17.34 7.96
N GLY A 75 -21.52 -17.60 7.15
CA GLY A 75 -22.83 -16.94 7.24
C GLY A 75 -22.79 -15.45 6.97
N MET A 76 -22.02 -15.05 5.94
CA MET A 76 -21.78 -13.65 5.61
C MET A 76 -22.33 -13.23 4.24
N GLU A 77 -23.13 -14.10 3.55
CA GLU A 77 -23.61 -13.88 2.19
C GLU A 77 -24.45 -12.61 2.07
N ASP A 78 -25.26 -12.29 3.08
CA ASP A 78 -26.14 -11.11 3.08
C ASP A 78 -25.38 -9.80 3.34
N ARG A 79 -24.12 -9.89 3.76
CA ARG A 79 -23.29 -8.74 4.15
C ARG A 79 -22.17 -8.42 3.15
N VAL A 80 -21.87 -9.32 2.21
CA VAL A 80 -20.81 -9.15 1.21
C VAL A 80 -21.38 -9.29 -0.19
N GLN A 81 -21.21 -8.25 -0.99
CA GLN A 81 -21.54 -8.29 -2.41
C GLN A 81 -20.30 -8.65 -3.23
N LEU A 82 -20.33 -9.78 -3.93
CA LEU A 82 -19.26 -10.18 -4.85
C LEU A 82 -19.52 -9.65 -6.26
N ARG A 83 -18.50 -9.09 -6.91
CA ARG A 83 -18.58 -8.55 -8.28
C ARG A 83 -17.38 -8.97 -9.11
N LEU A 84 -17.63 -9.42 -10.34
CA LEU A 84 -16.56 -9.57 -11.34
C LEU A 84 -16.16 -8.19 -11.82
N SER A 85 -14.88 -7.81 -11.64
CA SER A 85 -14.39 -6.46 -11.92
C SER A 85 -12.91 -6.44 -12.22
N ASP A 86 -12.51 -5.71 -13.27
CA ASP A 86 -11.13 -5.33 -13.47
C ASP A 86 -10.84 -4.05 -12.67
N GLY A 87 -10.11 -4.21 -11.55
CA GLY A 87 -9.88 -3.13 -10.58
C GLY A 87 -11.20 -2.52 -10.10
N LEU A 88 -11.39 -1.21 -10.28
CA LEU A 88 -12.56 -0.45 -9.81
C LEU A 88 -13.69 -0.33 -10.83
N ASP A 89 -13.69 -1.10 -11.96
CA ASP A 89 -14.68 -0.93 -13.02
C ASP A 89 -16.12 -1.09 -12.52
N ALA A 90 -16.39 -2.13 -11.72
CA ALA A 90 -17.70 -2.39 -11.13
C ALA A 90 -17.96 -1.67 -9.81
N CYS A 91 -17.05 -0.80 -9.35
CA CYS A 91 -17.25 0.05 -8.17
C CYS A 91 -18.04 1.31 -8.55
N ILE A 92 -18.97 1.70 -7.68
CA ILE A 92 -19.69 2.98 -7.79
C ILE A 92 -19.01 3.98 -6.85
N ALA A 93 -18.72 5.18 -7.35
CA ALA A 93 -18.08 6.21 -6.54
C ALA A 93 -18.92 6.55 -5.28
N GLY A 94 -18.29 6.52 -4.12
CA GLY A 94 -18.91 6.84 -2.83
C GLY A 94 -19.75 5.72 -2.19
N GLU A 95 -19.79 4.51 -2.76
CA GLU A 95 -20.54 3.38 -2.18
C GLU A 95 -19.82 2.68 -1.01
N ALA A 96 -18.52 2.96 -0.83
CA ALA A 96 -17.72 2.39 0.26
C ALA A 96 -16.80 3.44 0.89
N ASP A 97 -16.50 3.26 2.17
CA ASP A 97 -15.65 4.18 2.94
C ASP A 97 -14.17 3.93 2.72
N THR A 98 -13.80 2.66 2.64
CA THR A 98 -12.40 2.21 2.58
C THR A 98 -12.20 1.28 1.39
N LEU A 99 -11.14 1.54 0.63
CA LEU A 99 -10.65 0.65 -0.41
C LEU A 99 -9.47 -0.17 0.14
N ILE A 100 -9.53 -1.46 -0.07
CA ILE A 100 -8.42 -2.39 0.17
C ILE A 100 -7.95 -2.93 -1.19
N VAL A 101 -6.63 -2.89 -1.44
CA VAL A 101 -6.01 -3.53 -2.61
C VAL A 101 -4.78 -4.26 -2.13
N THR A 102 -4.78 -5.59 -2.23
CA THR A 102 -3.67 -6.40 -1.71
C THR A 102 -3.36 -7.58 -2.62
N GLY A 103 -2.20 -8.21 -2.39
CA GLY A 103 -1.88 -9.45 -3.10
C GLY A 103 -1.35 -9.29 -4.52
N MET A 104 -1.14 -8.06 -4.99
CA MET A 104 -0.63 -7.76 -6.34
C MET A 104 0.59 -6.84 -6.32
N GLY A 105 1.28 -6.70 -7.45
CA GLY A 105 2.45 -5.82 -7.58
C GLY A 105 2.06 -4.34 -7.59
N GLY A 106 2.96 -3.47 -7.12
CA GLY A 106 2.73 -2.03 -7.03
C GLY A 106 2.46 -1.37 -8.37
N THR A 107 3.02 -1.89 -9.46
CA THR A 107 2.72 -1.40 -10.82
C THR A 107 1.23 -1.56 -11.16
N LEU A 108 0.65 -2.73 -10.90
CA LEU A 108 -0.77 -2.97 -11.15
C LEU A 108 -1.65 -2.16 -10.18
N MET A 109 -1.24 -2.02 -8.92
CA MET A 109 -1.96 -1.16 -7.97
C MET A 109 -1.96 0.30 -8.42
N GLU A 110 -0.82 0.84 -8.87
CA GLU A 110 -0.74 2.19 -9.42
C GLU A 110 -1.71 2.36 -10.59
N GLU A 111 -1.74 1.39 -11.50
CA GLU A 111 -2.67 1.41 -12.66
C GLU A 111 -4.13 1.43 -12.20
N ILE A 112 -4.54 0.55 -11.28
CA ILE A 112 -5.90 0.50 -10.74
C ILE A 112 -6.30 1.85 -10.12
N LEU A 113 -5.42 2.43 -9.28
CA LEU A 113 -5.69 3.69 -8.58
C LEU A 113 -5.80 4.90 -9.54
N LEU A 114 -4.95 4.94 -10.58
CA LEU A 114 -4.84 6.08 -11.48
C LEU A 114 -5.77 5.97 -12.71
N ARG A 115 -6.25 4.78 -13.07
CA ARG A 115 -7.16 4.56 -14.20
C ARG A 115 -8.51 5.24 -13.97
N GLN A 116 -9.00 5.26 -12.74
CA GLN A 116 -10.27 5.88 -12.36
C GLN A 116 -10.09 6.76 -11.10
N PRO A 117 -9.37 7.89 -11.24
CA PRO A 117 -8.97 8.70 -10.10
C PRO A 117 -10.15 9.27 -9.32
N GLU A 118 -11.29 9.52 -9.98
CA GLU A 118 -12.50 10.02 -9.33
C GLU A 118 -13.14 8.96 -8.42
N LYS A 119 -13.13 7.68 -8.82
CA LYS A 119 -13.57 6.59 -7.96
C LYS A 119 -12.62 6.39 -6.79
N THR A 120 -11.31 6.37 -7.05
CA THR A 120 -10.29 6.26 -6.00
C THR A 120 -10.43 7.39 -4.98
N ALA A 121 -10.63 8.61 -5.44
CA ALA A 121 -10.79 9.78 -4.60
C ALA A 121 -12.11 9.80 -3.80
N SER A 122 -13.09 8.98 -4.16
CA SER A 122 -14.34 8.88 -3.40
C SER A 122 -14.22 8.08 -2.09
N PHE A 123 -13.14 7.32 -1.92
CA PHE A 123 -12.85 6.63 -0.67
C PHE A 123 -12.26 7.58 0.37
N ARG A 124 -12.63 7.40 1.62
CA ARG A 124 -12.06 8.11 2.77
C ARG A 124 -10.65 7.62 3.09
N ALA A 125 -10.44 6.32 3.00
CA ALA A 125 -9.17 5.67 3.30
C ALA A 125 -8.84 4.60 2.26
N LEU A 126 -7.54 4.41 2.04
CA LEU A 126 -6.99 3.32 1.23
C LEU A 126 -6.06 2.47 2.09
N VAL A 127 -6.15 1.15 1.98
CA VAL A 127 -5.21 0.20 2.61
C VAL A 127 -4.61 -0.67 1.52
N LEU A 128 -3.33 -0.48 1.29
CA LEU A 128 -2.61 -1.02 0.14
C LEU A 128 -1.48 -1.94 0.59
N GLY A 129 -1.47 -3.17 0.09
CA GLY A 129 -0.45 -4.18 0.43
C GLY A 129 0.32 -4.66 -0.80
N PRO A 130 1.21 -3.83 -1.39
CA PRO A 130 1.96 -4.21 -2.58
C PRO A 130 2.98 -5.33 -2.29
N GLN A 131 3.07 -6.30 -3.21
CA GLN A 131 4.06 -7.38 -3.14
C GLN A 131 5.41 -7.00 -3.79
N SER A 132 5.42 -5.97 -4.62
CA SER A 132 6.59 -5.38 -5.29
C SER A 132 6.34 -3.89 -5.54
N ASP A 133 7.37 -3.15 -5.89
CA ASP A 133 7.32 -1.74 -6.35
C ASP A 133 6.48 -0.81 -5.43
N PRO A 134 6.68 -0.82 -4.10
CA PRO A 134 5.90 0.00 -3.17
C PRO A 134 6.07 1.51 -3.41
N GLU A 135 7.18 1.93 -4.01
CA GLU A 135 7.45 3.30 -4.40
C GLU A 135 6.44 3.84 -5.43
N LYS A 136 5.97 2.99 -6.34
CA LYS A 136 4.94 3.36 -7.31
C LYS A 136 3.60 3.64 -6.63
N VAL A 137 3.25 2.80 -5.65
CA VAL A 137 2.02 2.97 -4.86
C VAL A 137 2.07 4.30 -4.08
N ARG A 138 3.19 4.60 -3.39
CA ARG A 138 3.35 5.85 -2.64
C ARG A 138 3.35 7.08 -3.56
N SER A 139 3.96 6.96 -4.74
CA SER A 139 3.90 8.00 -5.77
C SER A 139 2.47 8.23 -6.27
N ALA A 140 1.70 7.16 -6.52
CA ALA A 140 0.31 7.27 -6.92
C ALA A 140 -0.56 7.95 -5.84
N LEU A 141 -0.39 7.58 -4.57
CA LEU A 141 -1.08 8.20 -3.44
C LEU A 141 -0.83 9.72 -3.38
N ARG A 142 0.43 10.13 -3.54
CA ARG A 142 0.81 11.56 -3.56
C ARG A 142 0.15 12.29 -4.74
N ARG A 143 0.14 11.68 -5.93
CA ARG A 143 -0.52 12.25 -7.12
C ARG A 143 -2.03 12.40 -6.95
N LEU A 144 -2.65 11.50 -6.22
CA LEU A 144 -4.09 11.51 -5.90
C LEU A 144 -4.45 12.41 -4.72
N GLY A 145 -3.45 13.00 -4.02
CA GLY A 145 -3.67 13.86 -2.87
C GLY A 145 -3.98 13.13 -1.57
N PHE A 146 -3.68 11.83 -1.50
CA PHE A 146 -3.78 11.06 -0.25
C PHE A 146 -2.54 11.26 0.62
N THR A 147 -2.76 11.34 1.92
CA THR A 147 -1.69 11.38 2.92
C THR A 147 -1.52 10.00 3.55
N ILE A 148 -0.29 9.47 3.56
CA ILE A 148 0.02 8.22 4.25
C ILE A 148 -0.01 8.51 5.75
N THR A 149 -0.91 7.83 6.48
CA THR A 149 -1.13 8.02 7.92
C THR A 149 -0.53 6.91 8.76
N GLU A 150 -0.52 5.69 8.24
CA GLU A 150 0.04 4.53 8.94
C GLU A 150 0.74 3.59 7.95
N GLU A 151 1.79 2.93 8.41
CA GLU A 151 2.47 1.88 7.66
C GLU A 151 2.95 0.78 8.59
N GLU A 152 2.88 -0.45 8.12
CA GLU A 152 3.52 -1.60 8.76
C GLU A 152 4.40 -2.35 7.76
N LEU A 153 5.53 -2.88 8.21
CA LEU A 153 6.38 -3.75 7.42
C LEU A 153 6.39 -5.15 8.05
N ILE A 154 5.77 -6.10 7.37
CA ILE A 154 5.60 -7.47 7.85
C ILE A 154 6.66 -8.36 7.21
N PHE A 155 7.40 -9.08 8.04
CA PHE A 155 8.30 -10.15 7.58
C PHE A 155 7.59 -11.50 7.71
N GLU A 156 7.29 -12.13 6.57
CA GLU A 156 6.56 -13.40 6.48
C GLU A 156 7.16 -14.26 5.36
N ASP A 157 7.41 -15.53 5.62
CA ASP A 157 7.93 -16.50 4.64
C ASP A 157 9.19 -16.02 3.89
N GLY A 158 10.10 -15.35 4.61
CA GLY A 158 11.37 -14.87 4.05
C GLY A 158 11.26 -13.60 3.20
N LYS A 159 10.09 -12.95 3.14
CA LYS A 159 9.83 -11.73 2.38
C LYS A 159 9.30 -10.61 3.28
N TYR A 160 9.51 -9.40 2.83
CA TYR A 160 8.98 -8.19 3.48
C TYR A 160 7.78 -7.65 2.71
N TYR A 161 6.70 -7.42 3.41
CA TYR A 161 5.44 -6.94 2.85
C TYR A 161 5.05 -5.61 3.52
N PRO A 162 5.15 -4.49 2.81
CA PRO A 162 4.62 -3.24 3.32
C PRO A 162 3.09 -3.24 3.27
N VAL A 163 2.46 -2.72 4.30
CA VAL A 163 1.04 -2.38 4.34
C VAL A 163 0.94 -0.90 4.61
N ILE A 164 0.22 -0.18 3.75
CA ILE A 164 0.17 1.27 3.71
C ILE A 164 -1.29 1.70 3.90
N ARG A 165 -1.57 2.47 4.95
CA ARG A 165 -2.83 3.20 5.10
C ARG A 165 -2.63 4.64 4.69
N SER A 166 -3.55 5.14 3.89
CA SER A 166 -3.60 6.55 3.51
C SER A 166 -5.02 7.09 3.60
N GLU A 167 -5.15 8.39 3.84
CA GLU A 167 -6.43 9.07 3.97
C GLU A 167 -6.47 10.29 3.05
N ALA A 168 -7.67 10.61 2.56
CA ALA A 168 -7.89 11.81 1.78
C ALA A 168 -7.59 13.06 2.64
N ALA A 169 -6.99 14.10 2.03
CA ALA A 169 -6.69 15.33 2.75
C ALA A 169 -7.98 16.00 3.28
N PRO A 170 -7.97 16.61 4.48
CA PRO A 170 -9.17 17.17 5.12
C PRO A 170 -9.93 18.22 4.30
N ASP A 171 -9.24 18.95 3.44
CA ASP A 171 -9.82 20.05 2.62
C ASP A 171 -10.51 19.58 1.31
N SER A 172 -10.54 18.27 1.07
CA SER A 172 -11.19 17.68 -0.10
C SER A 172 -12.69 17.32 0.11
N ALA A 173 -13.27 17.77 1.22
CA ALA A 173 -14.60 17.40 1.67
C ALA A 173 -15.72 18.34 1.17
N GLY A 174 -16.32 18.05 0.06
CA GLY A 174 -17.59 18.62 -0.38
C GLY A 174 -18.79 17.83 0.17
N GLU A 175 -19.92 18.51 0.41
CA GLU A 175 -21.12 18.03 1.11
C GLU A 175 -21.74 16.74 0.55
N ARG A 176 -21.87 15.70 1.36
CA ARG A 176 -22.78 14.58 1.09
C ARG A 176 -24.18 14.95 1.56
N THR A 177 -25.10 15.08 0.61
CA THR A 177 -26.52 15.18 0.90
C THR A 177 -27.12 13.78 1.05
N GLY A 178 -27.63 13.47 2.25
CA GLY A 178 -28.63 12.43 2.50
C GLY A 178 -28.19 11.22 3.31
N ASP A 179 -28.19 11.27 4.60
CA ASP A 179 -29.07 10.49 5.49
C ASP A 179 -28.95 10.95 6.95
N LYS A 180 -30.08 11.23 7.56
CA LYS A 180 -30.19 11.74 8.93
C LYS A 180 -30.26 10.56 9.89
N ASN A 181 -29.13 9.93 10.26
CA ASN A 181 -29.02 9.10 11.48
C ASN A 181 -27.66 8.42 11.58
N ILE A 182 -26.57 9.18 11.58
CA ILE A 182 -25.25 8.69 11.94
C ILE A 182 -24.75 9.57 13.09
N PRO A 183 -24.26 9.00 14.23
CA PRO A 183 -23.74 9.80 15.32
C PRO A 183 -22.51 10.60 14.89
N GLU A 184 -22.51 11.83 15.33
CA GLU A 184 -21.58 12.92 15.06
C GLU A 184 -20.13 12.54 15.36
N LYS A 185 -19.40 12.03 14.35
CA LYS A 185 -17.96 12.20 14.14
C LYS A 185 -17.71 11.95 12.65
N SER A 186 -17.76 12.92 12.01
CA SER A 186 -17.66 13.65 10.76
C SER A 186 -16.95 13.11 9.58
N PRO A 187 -17.46 13.45 8.42
CA PRO A 187 -16.95 13.01 7.15
C PRO A 187 -16.18 14.11 6.44
N VAL A 188 -15.33 13.67 5.59
CA VAL A 188 -14.62 14.51 4.66
C VAL A 188 -15.07 14.19 3.23
N LEU A 189 -15.38 15.21 2.49
CA LEU A 189 -15.83 15.18 1.09
C LEU A 189 -14.70 15.70 0.17
N TYR A 190 -14.55 15.04 -0.98
CA TYR A 190 -13.54 15.33 -1.99
C TYR A 190 -13.84 16.61 -2.80
N ARG A 191 -12.84 17.47 -2.96
CA ARG A 191 -12.73 18.45 -4.04
C ARG A 191 -11.66 18.00 -5.03
N LYS A 192 -11.94 18.09 -6.34
CA LYS A 192 -10.97 17.90 -7.41
C LYS A 192 -9.72 18.74 -7.10
N PRO A 193 -8.53 18.14 -6.96
CA PRO A 193 -7.32 18.93 -6.83
C PRO A 193 -7.17 19.79 -8.09
N ALA A 194 -6.92 21.07 -7.92
CA ALA A 194 -6.35 21.88 -9.00
C ALA A 194 -5.08 21.16 -9.43
N ALA A 195 -4.84 21.04 -10.74
CA ALA A 195 -3.67 20.37 -11.27
C ALA A 195 -2.44 20.79 -10.46
N ALA A 196 -1.81 19.81 -9.82
CA ALA A 196 -0.67 20.08 -8.94
C ALA A 196 0.43 20.72 -9.80
N ASP A 197 0.73 21.97 -9.51
CA ASP A 197 1.92 22.62 -10.01
C ASP A 197 3.13 21.94 -9.35
N PRO A 198 3.99 21.24 -10.10
CA PRO A 198 5.13 20.54 -9.53
C PRO A 198 6.16 21.48 -8.86
N ALA A 199 5.97 22.82 -8.95
CA ALA A 199 6.83 23.83 -8.38
C ALA A 199 6.34 24.41 -7.04
N LYS A 200 5.17 24.02 -6.51
CA LYS A 200 4.81 24.41 -5.15
C LYS A 200 5.44 23.47 -4.15
N GLU A 201 6.66 23.80 -3.77
CA GLU A 201 7.32 23.32 -2.57
C GLU A 201 6.35 23.39 -1.37
N ARG A 202 6.21 22.27 -0.67
CA ARG A 202 5.57 22.23 0.65
C ARG A 202 6.28 23.23 1.56
N THR A 203 5.60 24.30 1.94
CA THR A 203 5.94 25.01 3.17
C THR A 203 5.63 24.07 4.31
N GLY A 204 6.62 23.24 4.67
CA GLY A 204 6.51 22.32 5.79
C GLY A 204 6.22 23.10 7.06
N ASP A 205 5.34 22.53 7.87
CA ASP A 205 5.14 22.93 9.25
C ASP A 205 6.53 22.95 9.94
N ARG A 206 6.97 24.13 10.40
CA ARG A 206 8.35 24.40 10.86
C ARG A 206 8.76 23.67 12.14
N ASN A 207 7.98 22.67 12.59
CA ASN A 207 8.19 21.95 13.83
C ASN A 207 8.37 20.43 13.68
N THR A 208 8.39 19.87 12.47
CA THR A 208 8.74 18.46 12.27
C THR A 208 10.27 18.35 12.27
N PRO A 209 10.90 17.60 13.18
CA PRO A 209 12.35 17.43 13.16
C PRO A 209 12.77 16.85 11.80
N GLU A 210 13.81 17.44 11.19
CA GLU A 210 14.31 16.95 9.91
C GLU A 210 14.71 15.48 10.03
N LEU A 211 13.95 14.62 9.36
CA LEU A 211 14.11 13.16 9.40
C LEU A 211 15.51 12.74 8.91
N PHE A 212 15.96 13.36 7.83
CA PHE A 212 17.26 13.11 7.21
C PHE A 212 18.30 14.14 7.63
N ALA A 213 19.57 13.79 7.49
CA ALA A 213 20.65 14.75 7.66
C ALA A 213 20.58 15.88 6.60
N PRO A 214 20.99 17.14 6.95
CA PRO A 214 20.83 18.28 6.06
C PRO A 214 21.59 18.14 4.73
N ASP A 215 22.67 17.38 4.72
CA ASP A 215 23.51 17.09 3.55
C ASP A 215 22.92 16.07 2.58
N ILE A 216 21.85 15.36 2.97
CA ILE A 216 21.15 14.42 2.09
C ILE A 216 20.31 15.22 1.06
N PRO A 217 20.56 15.05 -0.26
CA PRO A 217 19.81 15.77 -1.30
C PRO A 217 18.30 15.48 -1.23
N ALA A 218 17.46 16.48 -1.51
CA ALA A 218 15.98 16.35 -1.45
C ALA A 218 15.44 15.20 -2.30
N GLN A 219 16.03 14.99 -3.49
CA GLN A 219 15.64 13.87 -4.37
C GLN A 219 15.93 12.50 -3.73
N VAL A 220 17.06 12.35 -3.03
CA VAL A 220 17.42 11.11 -2.33
C VAL A 220 16.48 10.86 -1.14
N ARG A 221 16.12 11.93 -0.41
CA ARG A 221 15.12 11.86 0.68
C ARG A 221 13.78 11.36 0.17
N LEU A 222 13.28 11.96 -0.92
CA LEU A 222 12.01 11.55 -1.54
C LEU A 222 12.04 10.10 -2.02
N GLN A 223 13.14 9.69 -2.65
CA GLN A 223 13.31 8.28 -3.07
C GLN A 223 13.33 7.32 -1.88
N ALA A 224 13.98 7.69 -0.77
CA ALA A 224 13.98 6.89 0.44
C ALA A 224 12.58 6.78 1.07
N GLU A 225 11.82 7.87 1.12
CA GLU A 225 10.43 7.87 1.58
C GLU A 225 9.55 7.00 0.67
N ASP A 226 9.72 7.08 -0.64
CA ASP A 226 8.94 6.26 -1.57
C ASP A 226 9.28 4.77 -1.48
N LEU A 227 10.56 4.42 -1.35
CA LEU A 227 10.99 3.02 -1.25
C LEU A 227 10.66 2.40 0.12
N PHE A 228 10.88 3.13 1.21
CA PHE A 228 10.88 2.54 2.56
C PHE A 228 9.69 2.95 3.42
N GLY A 229 8.96 3.97 3.03
CA GLY A 229 7.79 4.49 3.74
C GLY A 229 8.12 5.63 4.70
N PRO A 230 7.46 6.79 4.52
CA PRO A 230 7.71 7.96 5.36
C PRO A 230 7.38 7.71 6.83
N VAL A 231 6.31 6.97 7.12
CA VAL A 231 5.89 6.66 8.50
C VAL A 231 6.81 5.63 9.14
N LEU A 232 7.24 4.60 8.40
CA LEU A 232 8.20 3.60 8.89
C LEU A 232 9.56 4.24 9.23
N LEU A 233 10.04 5.15 8.38
CA LEU A 233 11.27 5.92 8.63
C LEU A 233 11.11 6.83 9.85
N GLN A 234 10.01 7.59 9.93
CA GLN A 234 9.76 8.52 11.01
C GLN A 234 9.72 7.84 12.39
N ARG A 235 9.06 6.69 12.50
CA ARG A 235 8.99 5.93 13.75
C ARG A 235 10.18 5.00 13.97
N ARG A 236 11.15 4.98 13.05
CA ARG A 236 12.36 4.12 13.12
C ARG A 236 11.99 2.65 13.33
N ASP A 237 11.14 2.14 12.44
CA ASP A 237 10.62 0.79 12.54
C ASP A 237 11.73 -0.27 12.60
N PRO A 238 11.76 -1.17 13.59
CA PRO A 238 12.84 -2.12 13.76
C PRO A 238 12.93 -3.17 12.65
N VAL A 239 11.78 -3.54 12.04
CA VAL A 239 11.75 -4.49 10.91
C VAL A 239 12.35 -3.82 9.67
N LEU A 240 12.05 -2.51 9.47
CA LEU A 240 12.67 -1.73 8.40
C LEU A 240 14.19 -1.62 8.61
N LEU A 241 14.66 -1.38 9.83
CA LEU A 241 16.11 -1.32 10.11
C LEU A 241 16.81 -2.64 9.72
N GLU A 242 16.22 -3.77 10.09
CA GLU A 242 16.76 -5.09 9.74
C GLU A 242 16.78 -5.28 8.22
N PHE A 243 15.69 -4.95 7.52
CA PHE A 243 15.60 -4.98 6.07
C PHE A 243 16.70 -4.14 5.42
N LEU A 244 16.86 -2.88 5.84
CA LEU A 244 17.85 -1.95 5.28
C LEU A 244 19.28 -2.49 5.46
N ARG A 245 19.63 -2.98 6.65
CA ARG A 245 20.95 -3.55 6.93
C ARG A 245 21.25 -4.77 6.05
N ARG A 246 20.31 -5.72 5.98
CA ARG A 246 20.46 -6.92 5.15
C ARG A 246 20.62 -6.57 3.68
N ARG A 247 19.76 -5.67 3.18
CA ARG A 247 19.78 -5.31 1.76
C ARG A 247 21.03 -4.51 1.39
N THR A 248 21.45 -3.58 2.22
CA THR A 248 22.71 -2.83 2.02
C THR A 248 23.92 -3.77 1.92
N ALA A 249 24.05 -4.73 2.83
CA ALA A 249 25.13 -5.72 2.78
C ALA A 249 25.13 -6.53 1.48
N VAL A 250 23.95 -6.93 0.99
CA VAL A 250 23.82 -7.64 -0.30
C VAL A 250 24.24 -6.75 -1.47
N LEU A 251 23.77 -5.48 -1.51
CA LEU A 251 24.14 -4.54 -2.58
C LEU A 251 25.64 -4.26 -2.58
N GLU A 252 26.27 -4.09 -1.43
CA GLU A 252 27.75 -3.92 -1.33
C GLU A 252 28.52 -5.15 -1.81
N LYS A 253 28.02 -6.35 -1.54
CA LYS A 253 28.62 -7.58 -2.06
C LYS A 253 28.52 -7.64 -3.59
N ILE A 254 27.36 -7.33 -4.15
CA ILE A 254 27.13 -7.29 -5.61
C ILE A 254 28.05 -6.25 -6.25
N LEU A 255 28.17 -5.05 -5.67
CA LEU A 255 29.03 -4.00 -6.19
C LEU A 255 30.51 -4.43 -6.23
N ARG A 256 30.99 -5.08 -5.16
CA ARG A 256 32.36 -5.65 -5.14
C ARG A 256 32.56 -6.67 -6.26
N SER A 257 31.60 -7.58 -6.47
CA SER A 257 31.68 -8.58 -7.55
C SER A 257 31.71 -7.96 -8.95
N ILE A 258 30.89 -6.91 -9.19
CA ILE A 258 30.88 -6.20 -10.47
C ILE A 258 32.22 -5.52 -10.71
N ARG A 259 32.79 -4.82 -9.72
CA ARG A 259 34.08 -4.13 -9.84
C ARG A 259 35.24 -5.11 -10.09
N GLN A 260 35.21 -6.31 -9.49
CA GLN A 260 36.19 -7.36 -9.77
C GLN A 260 36.08 -7.89 -11.19
N ALA A 261 34.85 -8.16 -11.67
CA ALA A 261 34.61 -8.67 -13.01
C ALA A 261 34.96 -7.64 -14.11
N ALA A 262 34.81 -6.35 -13.86
CA ALA A 262 35.14 -5.30 -14.82
C ALA A 262 36.65 -5.23 -15.15
N GLY A 263 37.52 -5.63 -14.20
CA GLY A 263 38.96 -5.75 -14.43
C GLY A 263 39.39 -6.84 -15.42
N ASP A 264 38.53 -7.86 -15.64
CA ASP A 264 38.82 -8.98 -16.53
C ASP A 264 38.19 -8.82 -17.95
N THR A 265 37.33 -7.81 -18.17
CA THR A 265 36.46 -7.69 -19.38
C THR A 265 36.89 -6.62 -20.38
N ASP A 266 38.12 -6.14 -20.36
CA ASP A 266 38.65 -5.07 -21.23
C ASP A 266 38.55 -5.34 -22.75
N LYS A 267 37.98 -6.46 -23.17
CA LYS A 267 38.00 -6.90 -24.59
C LYS A 267 36.66 -6.77 -25.33
N ASP A 268 35.54 -6.56 -24.64
CA ASP A 268 34.21 -6.44 -25.25
C ASP A 268 33.51 -5.14 -24.78
N PRO A 269 33.42 -4.12 -25.67
CA PRO A 269 32.80 -2.82 -25.35
C PRO A 269 31.33 -2.93 -24.89
N ALA A 270 30.54 -3.84 -25.46
CA ALA A 270 29.13 -3.98 -25.13
C ALA A 270 28.94 -4.60 -23.72
N LEU A 271 29.82 -5.52 -23.35
CA LEU A 271 29.82 -6.13 -22.02
C LEU A 271 30.31 -5.13 -20.97
N LEU A 272 31.28 -4.29 -21.32
CA LEU A 272 31.76 -3.21 -20.45
C LEU A 272 30.68 -2.17 -20.18
N GLU A 273 29.94 -1.72 -21.21
CA GLU A 273 28.83 -0.77 -21.06
C GLU A 273 27.73 -1.34 -20.15
N LYS A 274 27.38 -2.60 -20.30
CA LYS A 274 26.41 -3.29 -19.43
C LYS A 274 26.86 -3.37 -17.98
N HIS A 275 28.16 -3.64 -17.74
CA HIS A 275 28.73 -3.64 -16.39
C HIS A 275 28.73 -2.28 -15.76
N LEU A 276 29.10 -1.23 -16.50
CA LEU A 276 29.08 0.15 -16.01
C LEU A 276 27.67 0.62 -15.67
N SER A 277 26.69 0.37 -16.55
CA SER A 277 25.27 0.67 -16.27
C SER A 277 24.79 -0.01 -15.00
N ARG A 278 25.09 -1.31 -14.83
CA ARG A 278 24.71 -2.06 -13.65
C ARG A 278 25.42 -1.56 -12.38
N GLN A 279 26.68 -1.19 -12.49
CA GLN A 279 27.42 -0.59 -11.38
C GLN A 279 26.75 0.71 -10.91
N GLN A 280 26.40 1.62 -11.84
CA GLN A 280 25.75 2.88 -11.54
C GLN A 280 24.39 2.68 -10.86
N GLU A 281 23.58 1.72 -11.31
CA GLU A 281 22.31 1.38 -10.68
C GLU A 281 22.49 0.94 -9.21
N ILE A 282 23.48 0.09 -8.94
CA ILE A 282 23.76 -0.41 -7.59
C ILE A 282 24.31 0.70 -6.69
N GLU A 283 25.21 1.54 -7.21
CA GLU A 283 25.77 2.70 -6.49
C GLU A 283 24.66 3.70 -6.13
N HIS A 284 23.75 4.00 -7.06
CA HIS A 284 22.61 4.85 -6.78
C HIS A 284 21.69 4.22 -5.70
N SER A 285 21.37 2.93 -5.83
CA SER A 285 20.60 2.23 -4.81
C SER A 285 21.26 2.33 -3.44
N LEU A 286 22.57 2.10 -3.35
CA LEU A 286 23.33 2.20 -2.09
C LEU A 286 23.25 3.60 -1.46
N ILE A 287 23.27 4.66 -2.26
CA ILE A 287 23.10 6.04 -1.76
C ILE A 287 21.74 6.17 -1.05
N VAL A 288 20.66 5.70 -1.66
CA VAL A 288 19.30 5.78 -1.08
C VAL A 288 19.15 4.92 0.18
N TYR A 289 19.69 3.68 0.17
CA TYR A 289 19.66 2.80 1.34
C TYR A 289 20.47 3.34 2.51
N LYS A 290 21.67 3.90 2.24
CA LYS A 290 22.50 4.52 3.29
C LYS A 290 21.86 5.79 3.84
N ALA A 291 21.26 6.61 2.99
CA ALA A 291 20.49 7.77 3.44
C ALA A 291 19.36 7.36 4.40
N ALA A 292 18.61 6.31 4.10
CA ALA A 292 17.59 5.78 5.00
C ALA A 292 18.17 5.27 6.32
N LEU A 293 19.34 4.60 6.32
CA LEU A 293 20.00 4.12 7.53
C LEU A 293 20.43 5.26 8.47
N THR A 294 20.82 6.44 7.94
CA THR A 294 21.18 7.60 8.78
C THR A 294 20.05 8.06 9.68
N VAL A 295 18.79 7.80 9.29
CA VAL A 295 17.59 8.12 10.10
C VAL A 295 17.61 7.36 11.43
N PHE A 296 18.12 6.14 11.43
CA PHE A 296 18.18 5.27 12.61
C PHE A 296 19.39 5.54 13.51
N GLU A 297 20.40 6.25 13.03
CA GLU A 297 21.64 6.58 13.75
C GLU A 297 21.57 7.92 14.48
N ARG A 298 20.59 8.75 14.13
CA ARG A 298 20.38 10.07 14.77
C ARG A 298 19.60 9.88 16.07
N SER A 299 20.23 10.24 17.18
CA SER A 299 19.65 10.24 18.54
C SER A 299 18.67 11.38 18.72
#